data_620cd93502154d9ce5a466a59a72c982
#
_entry.id   620cd93502154d9ce5a466a59a72c982
#
_cell.length_a   1.000
_cell.length_b   1.000
_cell.length_c   1.000
_cell.angle_alpha   90.00
_cell.angle_beta   90.00
_cell.angle_gamma   90.00
#
_symmetry.space_group_name_H-M   'P 1'
#
loop_
_entity.id
_entity.type
_entity.pdbx_description
1 polymer ?
#
loop_
_entity_poly.entity_id
_entity_poly.type
_entity_poly.pdbx_seq_one_letter_code
_entity_poly.pdbx_strand_id
1 'polypeptide(L)'
;MYKTSRVVFSPRVRKSPYFNSTLKYGVQAFSVYNHMYMPTSYEGTVEDYQNLLNGVQLWDVGVERQVQIKGRDAEALSQFLTPRNIKKCSKGQAMYAPFLDFKGGFINDPVMLKIEEDCYWFSLADGDALLWVQGIAAGYKFDVDIREPDVSPLQVQGPNSKELMVKVFGDWINDLGFYRFKEVTHKSIPIVIGRMGYSRELCYEIFLQDHSKGDELWEILWEAGKDLNISAGTPNIILRLEGGILSYLADMDRTNNPYEVGLEWMVDLEQEDDFIGKEALREISHSGPTKKLMGAEIAGEPITVFNEEHWPVLIDNKTIGSMNALVYSPRLDKNIAYVILDIKHSKSGQEIVISSPEKEILAVTVDLPWLERV
;
A
#
# COMPACT_ATOMS: atom_id res chain seq x y z
N MET A 1 22.26 -25.37 4.73
CA MET A 1 21.66 -24.91 3.43
C MET A 1 20.20 -25.31 3.43
N TYR A 2 19.29 -24.44 3.74
CA TYR A 2 17.86 -24.72 3.69
C TYR A 2 17.46 -24.91 2.22
N LYS A 3 16.73 -26.00 1.92
CA LYS A 3 16.12 -26.14 0.60
C LYS A 3 15.11 -25.01 0.45
N THR A 4 15.27 -24.18 -0.58
CA THR A 4 14.28 -23.14 -0.89
C THR A 4 12.93 -23.80 -1.12
N SER A 5 11.98 -23.51 -0.24
CA SER A 5 10.60 -23.94 -0.41
C SER A 5 9.99 -23.24 -1.63
N ARG A 6 9.19 -23.97 -2.42
CA ARG A 6 8.50 -23.40 -3.58
C ARG A 6 7.04 -23.17 -3.23
N VAL A 7 6.50 -22.02 -3.63
CA VAL A 7 5.05 -21.79 -3.61
C VAL A 7 4.45 -22.61 -4.75
N VAL A 8 3.48 -23.46 -4.43
CA VAL A 8 2.78 -24.32 -5.41
C VAL A 8 1.46 -23.66 -5.79
N PHE A 9 1.22 -23.49 -7.09
CA PHE A 9 -0.07 -23.00 -7.57
C PHE A 9 -1.20 -23.95 -7.19
N SER A 10 -2.27 -23.43 -6.62
CA SER A 10 -3.40 -24.22 -6.13
C SER A 10 -4.72 -23.48 -6.30
N PRO A 11 -5.88 -24.18 -6.30
CA PRO A 11 -7.20 -23.54 -6.39
C PRO A 11 -7.56 -22.65 -5.18
N ARG A 12 -6.78 -22.72 -4.09
CA ARG A 12 -6.99 -21.89 -2.89
C ARG A 12 -6.53 -20.44 -3.08
N VAL A 13 -5.63 -20.22 -4.05
CA VAL A 13 -5.04 -18.91 -4.33
C VAL A 13 -5.52 -18.49 -5.71
N ARG A 14 -6.19 -17.34 -5.79
CA ARG A 14 -6.76 -16.83 -7.03
C ARG A 14 -5.69 -16.19 -7.91
N LYS A 15 -5.97 -16.12 -9.19
CA LYS A 15 -5.18 -15.40 -10.18
C LYS A 15 -5.84 -14.06 -10.46
N SER A 16 -5.02 -13.03 -10.66
CA SER A 16 -5.48 -11.74 -11.18
C SER A 16 -5.83 -11.84 -12.67
N PRO A 17 -6.52 -10.87 -13.26
CA PRO A 17 -6.73 -10.81 -14.70
C PRO A 17 -5.46 -10.63 -15.52
N TYR A 18 -4.34 -10.27 -14.87
CA TYR A 18 -3.03 -10.00 -15.48
C TYR A 18 -2.05 -11.16 -15.28
N PHE A 19 -2.45 -12.23 -14.58
CA PHE A 19 -1.55 -13.32 -14.19
C PHE A 19 -0.80 -13.95 -15.38
N ASN A 20 -1.46 -14.14 -16.54
CA ASN A 20 -0.80 -14.71 -17.71
C ASN A 20 0.22 -13.73 -18.31
N SER A 21 -0.08 -12.44 -18.28
CA SER A 21 0.86 -11.40 -18.70
C SER A 21 2.08 -11.36 -17.79
N THR A 22 1.93 -11.49 -16.46
CA THR A 22 3.09 -11.56 -15.56
C THR A 22 4.02 -12.73 -15.88
N LEU A 23 3.45 -13.92 -16.18
CA LEU A 23 4.22 -15.08 -16.61
C LEU A 23 4.93 -14.84 -17.96
N LYS A 24 4.22 -14.25 -18.92
CA LYS A 24 4.77 -13.93 -20.26
C LYS A 24 5.94 -12.95 -20.16
N TYR A 25 5.88 -12.01 -19.24
CA TYR A 25 6.88 -10.95 -19.08
C TYR A 25 7.92 -11.25 -17.99
N GLY A 26 8.03 -12.52 -17.58
CA GLY A 26 9.22 -13.03 -16.91
C GLY A 26 9.21 -12.92 -15.39
N VAL A 27 8.02 -12.93 -14.74
CA VAL A 27 7.95 -12.98 -13.27
C VAL A 27 8.74 -14.17 -12.73
N GLN A 28 9.60 -13.94 -11.74
CA GLN A 28 10.45 -14.96 -11.14
C GLN A 28 9.91 -15.48 -9.81
N ALA A 29 9.16 -14.63 -9.09
CA ALA A 29 8.64 -14.99 -7.78
C ALA A 29 7.24 -14.42 -7.55
N PHE A 30 6.44 -15.17 -6.78
CA PHE A 30 5.14 -14.75 -6.27
C PHE A 30 5.11 -14.92 -4.75
N SER A 31 4.41 -14.02 -4.08
CA SER A 31 3.86 -14.23 -2.74
C SER A 31 2.34 -14.41 -2.81
N VAL A 32 1.72 -14.58 -1.65
CA VAL A 32 0.26 -14.60 -1.51
C VAL A 32 -0.17 -13.34 -0.78
N TYR A 33 -1.10 -12.62 -1.36
CA TYR A 33 -1.67 -11.39 -0.83
C TYR A 33 -3.19 -11.40 -1.10
N ASN A 34 -4.02 -11.17 -0.11
CA ASN A 34 -5.49 -11.25 -0.25
C ASN A 34 -5.99 -12.56 -0.90
N HIS A 35 -5.34 -13.71 -0.59
CA HIS A 35 -5.63 -15.02 -1.20
C HIS A 35 -5.41 -15.05 -2.73
N MET A 36 -4.55 -14.18 -3.25
CA MET A 36 -4.19 -14.10 -4.67
C MET A 36 -2.68 -14.17 -4.86
N TYR A 37 -2.24 -14.61 -6.04
CA TYR A 37 -0.81 -14.58 -6.42
C TYR A 37 -0.40 -13.14 -6.73
N MET A 38 0.56 -12.63 -5.97
CA MET A 38 1.17 -11.31 -6.14
C MET A 38 2.58 -11.46 -6.69
N PRO A 39 2.91 -10.89 -7.86
CA PRO A 39 4.30 -10.81 -8.30
C PRO A 39 5.17 -10.10 -7.28
N THR A 40 6.39 -10.60 -7.04
CA THR A 40 7.33 -10.01 -6.08
C THR A 40 8.71 -9.75 -6.64
N SER A 41 9.04 -10.31 -7.81
CA SER A 41 10.32 -10.06 -8.47
C SER A 41 10.24 -10.43 -9.95
N TYR A 42 10.93 -9.66 -10.79
CA TYR A 42 11.18 -9.94 -12.20
C TYR A 42 12.66 -10.13 -12.47
N GLU A 43 13.50 -9.12 -12.28
CA GLU A 43 14.96 -9.23 -12.51
C GLU A 43 15.74 -9.27 -11.17
N GLY A 44 15.15 -8.74 -10.11
CA GLY A 44 15.74 -8.60 -8.78
C GLY A 44 15.33 -7.29 -8.15
N THR A 45 15.42 -7.19 -6.83
CA THR A 45 14.90 -6.02 -6.10
C THR A 45 15.58 -4.71 -6.53
N VAL A 46 16.89 -4.75 -6.76
CA VAL A 46 17.67 -3.56 -7.16
C VAL A 46 17.48 -3.26 -8.64
N GLU A 47 17.46 -4.28 -9.48
CA GLU A 47 17.24 -4.17 -10.92
C GLU A 47 15.83 -3.64 -11.21
N ASP A 48 14.80 -4.21 -10.58
CA ASP A 48 13.41 -3.76 -10.69
C ASP A 48 13.27 -2.31 -10.20
N TYR A 49 14.00 -1.92 -9.13
CA TYR A 49 14.06 -0.54 -8.65
C TYR A 49 14.71 0.40 -9.67
N GLN A 50 15.83 0.02 -10.28
CA GLN A 50 16.50 0.83 -11.29
C GLN A 50 15.66 0.98 -12.57
N ASN A 51 15.00 -0.08 -13.01
CA ASN A 51 14.10 -0.07 -14.16
C ASN A 51 12.94 0.91 -13.94
N LEU A 52 12.39 0.96 -12.72
CA LEU A 52 11.35 1.93 -12.39
C LEU A 52 11.84 3.37 -12.49
N LEU A 53 13.00 3.67 -11.92
CA LEU A 53 13.55 5.05 -11.90
C LEU A 53 13.92 5.58 -13.28
N ASN A 54 14.17 4.69 -14.26
CA ASN A 54 14.63 5.04 -15.60
C ASN A 54 13.58 4.83 -16.71
N GLY A 55 12.36 4.42 -16.35
CA GLY A 55 11.37 4.06 -17.37
C GLY A 55 9.93 4.18 -16.90
N VAL A 56 9.14 3.19 -17.28
CA VAL A 56 7.77 2.97 -16.80
C VAL A 56 7.56 1.49 -16.53
N GLN A 57 6.91 1.18 -15.43
CA GLN A 57 6.57 -0.20 -15.07
C GLN A 57 5.07 -0.43 -15.03
N LEU A 58 4.66 -1.65 -15.41
CA LEU A 58 3.34 -2.20 -15.14
C LEU A 58 3.41 -3.14 -13.95
N TRP A 59 2.60 -2.87 -12.91
CA TRP A 59 2.51 -3.69 -11.71
C TRP A 59 1.14 -4.36 -11.62
N ASP A 60 1.11 -5.69 -11.64
CA ASP A 60 -0.09 -6.45 -11.31
C ASP A 60 -0.37 -6.33 -9.82
N VAL A 61 -1.22 -5.39 -9.48
CA VAL A 61 -1.76 -5.20 -8.12
C VAL A 61 -3.24 -5.59 -8.05
N GLY A 62 -3.70 -6.45 -8.95
CA GLY A 62 -5.04 -7.03 -8.92
C GLY A 62 -5.36 -7.78 -7.63
N VAL A 63 -4.34 -8.03 -6.81
CA VAL A 63 -4.44 -8.54 -5.44
C VAL A 63 -5.05 -7.54 -4.45
N GLU A 64 -5.05 -6.25 -4.74
CA GLU A 64 -5.74 -5.21 -3.97
C GLU A 64 -7.24 -5.31 -4.24
N ARG A 65 -7.87 -6.32 -3.65
CA ARG A 65 -9.30 -6.60 -3.81
C ARG A 65 -10.12 -5.38 -3.43
N GLN A 66 -11.17 -5.13 -4.18
CA GLN A 66 -12.07 -4.02 -3.88
C GLN A 66 -13.21 -4.47 -2.98
N VAL A 67 -13.58 -3.64 -2.01
CA VAL A 67 -14.85 -3.74 -1.31
C VAL A 67 -15.75 -2.62 -1.80
N GLN A 68 -16.85 -2.96 -2.45
CA GLN A 68 -17.89 -2.02 -2.81
C GLN A 68 -18.90 -1.92 -1.68
N ILE A 69 -19.22 -0.69 -1.27
CA ILE A 69 -20.33 -0.34 -0.39
C ILE A 69 -21.28 0.53 -1.20
N LYS A 70 -22.50 0.04 -1.44
CA LYS A 70 -23.51 0.79 -2.22
C LYS A 70 -24.88 0.73 -1.54
N GLY A 71 -25.60 1.84 -1.55
CA GLY A 71 -26.95 1.93 -1.02
C GLY A 71 -27.23 3.20 -0.24
N ARG A 72 -28.42 3.25 0.38
CA ARG A 72 -28.87 4.43 1.09
C ARG A 72 -27.93 4.89 2.21
N ASP A 73 -27.37 3.93 2.94
CA ASP A 73 -26.52 4.21 4.09
C ASP A 73 -25.01 4.05 3.76
N ALA A 74 -24.64 4.07 2.44
CA ALA A 74 -23.27 3.81 2.00
C ALA A 74 -22.26 4.87 2.54
N GLU A 75 -22.63 6.16 2.53
CA GLU A 75 -21.81 7.21 3.11
C GLU A 75 -21.66 7.02 4.61
N ALA A 76 -22.76 6.76 5.32
CA ALA A 76 -22.77 6.61 6.77
C ALA A 76 -21.91 5.42 7.22
N LEU A 77 -22.03 4.26 6.55
CA LEU A 77 -21.17 3.11 6.84
C LEU A 77 -19.71 3.40 6.51
N SER A 78 -19.44 3.97 5.33
CA SER A 78 -18.07 4.30 4.91
C SER A 78 -17.41 5.27 5.90
N GLN A 79 -18.14 6.27 6.38
CA GLN A 79 -17.67 7.18 7.44
C GLN A 79 -17.43 6.46 8.76
N PHE A 80 -18.29 5.54 9.14
CA PHE A 80 -18.19 4.82 10.40
C PHE A 80 -16.95 3.90 10.48
N LEU A 81 -16.44 3.42 9.35
CA LEU A 81 -15.29 2.52 9.28
C LEU A 81 -13.92 3.22 9.45
N THR A 82 -13.84 4.54 9.23
CA THR A 82 -12.56 5.26 9.15
C THR A 82 -12.52 6.51 10.01
N PRO A 83 -11.35 6.86 10.61
CA PRO A 83 -11.18 8.10 11.35
C PRO A 83 -11.13 9.34 10.44
N ARG A 84 -11.08 9.14 9.12
CA ARG A 84 -11.09 10.23 8.14
C ARG A 84 -12.46 10.86 8.03
N ASN A 85 -12.51 12.15 7.78
CA ASN A 85 -13.75 12.82 7.41
C ASN A 85 -13.98 12.67 5.90
N ILE A 86 -14.74 11.63 5.51
CA ILE A 86 -14.96 11.30 4.10
C ILE A 86 -15.92 12.28 3.39
N LYS A 87 -16.67 13.11 4.14
CA LYS A 87 -17.52 14.16 3.57
C LYS A 87 -16.68 15.24 2.85
N LYS A 88 -15.38 15.32 3.15
CA LYS A 88 -14.42 16.17 2.43
C LYS A 88 -14.02 15.58 1.05
N CYS A 89 -14.45 14.35 0.75
CA CYS A 89 -14.18 13.65 -0.51
C CYS A 89 -15.36 13.82 -1.48
N SER A 90 -15.11 14.35 -2.66
CA SER A 90 -16.13 14.52 -3.70
C SER A 90 -16.14 13.33 -4.68
N LYS A 91 -17.25 13.13 -5.42
CA LYS A 91 -17.31 12.16 -6.52
C LYS A 91 -16.13 12.34 -7.48
N GLY A 92 -15.51 11.25 -7.92
CA GLY A 92 -14.31 11.26 -8.75
C GLY A 92 -13.01 11.56 -7.99
N GLN A 93 -13.06 11.50 -6.66
CA GLN A 93 -11.91 11.66 -5.78
C GLN A 93 -11.65 10.38 -4.98
N ALA A 94 -10.37 10.08 -4.77
CA ALA A 94 -9.92 9.04 -3.86
C ALA A 94 -9.41 9.65 -2.55
N MET A 95 -9.31 8.82 -1.50
CA MET A 95 -8.80 9.19 -0.19
C MET A 95 -8.21 7.97 0.50
N TYR A 96 -7.01 8.09 1.07
CA TYR A 96 -6.47 7.06 1.97
C TYR A 96 -7.32 7.05 3.24
N ALA A 97 -7.99 5.93 3.54
CA ALA A 97 -9.06 5.85 4.54
C ALA A 97 -8.98 4.52 5.32
N PRO A 98 -8.03 4.41 6.28
CA PRO A 98 -7.83 3.17 7.02
C PRO A 98 -9.08 2.77 7.82
N PHE A 99 -9.31 1.45 7.91
CA PHE A 99 -10.30 0.87 8.81
C PHE A 99 -9.68 0.57 10.15
N LEU A 100 -10.42 0.86 11.22
CA LEU A 100 -9.97 0.64 12.59
C LEU A 100 -10.87 -0.34 13.33
N ASP A 101 -10.34 -0.92 14.39
CA ASP A 101 -11.14 -1.62 15.39
C ASP A 101 -11.56 -0.67 16.54
N PHE A 102 -12.39 -1.16 17.44
CA PHE A 102 -12.93 -0.37 18.57
C PHE A 102 -11.88 0.11 19.57
N LYS A 103 -10.64 -0.39 19.47
CA LYS A 103 -9.50 0.04 20.29
C LYS A 103 -8.58 1.02 19.55
N GLY A 104 -8.93 1.38 18.32
CA GLY A 104 -8.14 2.26 17.46
C GLY A 104 -7.01 1.56 16.70
N GLY A 105 -6.94 0.22 16.74
CA GLY A 105 -5.98 -0.58 15.98
C GLY A 105 -6.40 -0.74 14.51
N PHE A 106 -5.42 -0.90 13.61
CA PHE A 106 -5.69 -1.05 12.19
C PHE A 106 -6.31 -2.40 11.84
N ILE A 107 -7.41 -2.40 11.12
CA ILE A 107 -8.00 -3.60 10.49
C ILE A 107 -7.50 -3.76 9.05
N ASN A 108 -7.33 -2.64 8.36
CA ASN A 108 -6.81 -2.55 6.99
C ASN A 108 -6.52 -1.07 6.69
N ASP A 109 -5.76 -0.77 5.64
CA ASP A 109 -5.42 0.60 5.27
C ASP A 109 -5.76 0.94 3.81
N PRO A 110 -7.04 0.79 3.40
CA PRO A 110 -7.45 0.95 2.02
C PRO A 110 -7.36 2.38 1.51
N VAL A 111 -7.29 2.49 0.18
CA VAL A 111 -7.64 3.70 -0.54
C VAL A 111 -9.12 3.64 -0.91
N MET A 112 -9.89 4.63 -0.48
CA MET A 112 -11.30 4.80 -0.82
C MET A 112 -11.44 5.59 -2.12
N LEU A 113 -12.32 5.14 -3.02
CA LEU A 113 -12.76 5.86 -4.20
C LEU A 113 -14.25 6.19 -4.07
N LYS A 114 -14.62 7.48 -4.11
CA LYS A 114 -16.03 7.89 -4.15
C LYS A 114 -16.53 7.84 -5.59
N ILE A 115 -17.08 6.69 -5.99
CA ILE A 115 -17.56 6.43 -7.36
C ILE A 115 -18.83 7.21 -7.65
N GLU A 116 -19.81 7.13 -6.73
CA GLU A 116 -21.06 7.88 -6.75
C GLU A 116 -21.39 8.39 -5.35
N GLU A 117 -22.42 9.19 -5.20
CA GLU A 117 -22.83 9.68 -3.88
C GLU A 117 -23.26 8.53 -2.94
N ASP A 118 -23.75 7.43 -3.51
CA ASP A 118 -24.20 6.24 -2.80
C ASP A 118 -23.33 5.01 -3.07
N CYS A 119 -22.12 5.17 -3.65
CA CYS A 119 -21.24 4.07 -4.03
C CYS A 119 -19.77 4.39 -3.77
N TYR A 120 -19.15 3.58 -2.91
CA TYR A 120 -17.75 3.68 -2.52
C TYR A 120 -17.03 2.37 -2.81
N TRP A 121 -15.81 2.46 -3.35
CA TRP A 121 -14.88 1.34 -3.44
C TRP A 121 -13.76 1.56 -2.46
N PHE A 122 -13.32 0.47 -1.83
CA PHE A 122 -12.13 0.45 -0.97
C PHE A 122 -11.14 -0.55 -1.55
N SER A 123 -10.00 -0.05 -2.04
CA SER A 123 -8.87 -0.84 -2.54
C SER A 123 -8.07 -1.33 -1.34
N LEU A 124 -8.13 -2.64 -1.06
CA LEU A 124 -7.67 -3.20 0.20
C LEU A 124 -6.17 -3.49 0.20
N ALA A 125 -5.53 -3.29 1.35
CA ALA A 125 -4.33 -4.00 1.71
C ALA A 125 -4.62 -5.47 2.06
N ASP A 126 -3.61 -6.25 2.48
CA ASP A 126 -3.78 -7.67 2.80
C ASP A 126 -4.78 -7.90 3.96
N GLY A 127 -5.63 -8.90 3.82
CA GLY A 127 -6.60 -9.30 4.85
C GLY A 127 -8.06 -9.31 4.39
N ASP A 128 -8.92 -9.96 5.19
CA ASP A 128 -10.34 -10.15 4.88
C ASP A 128 -11.24 -8.99 5.36
N ALA A 129 -10.89 -7.76 5.01
CA ALA A 129 -11.65 -6.58 5.41
C ALA A 129 -13.11 -6.57 4.89
N LEU A 130 -13.41 -7.29 3.81
CA LEU A 130 -14.80 -7.51 3.35
C LEU A 130 -15.68 -8.09 4.47
N LEU A 131 -15.19 -9.10 5.20
CA LEU A 131 -15.94 -9.73 6.29
C LEU A 131 -16.13 -8.77 7.46
N TRP A 132 -15.13 -7.92 7.75
CA TRP A 132 -15.26 -6.87 8.75
C TRP A 132 -16.37 -5.89 8.40
N VAL A 133 -16.36 -5.37 7.16
CA VAL A 133 -17.36 -4.40 6.66
C VAL A 133 -18.77 -4.99 6.71
N GLN A 134 -18.93 -6.24 6.24
CA GLN A 134 -20.22 -6.95 6.28
C GLN A 134 -20.70 -7.19 7.71
N GLY A 135 -19.78 -7.55 8.63
CA GLY A 135 -20.11 -7.78 10.03
C GLY A 135 -20.56 -6.50 10.74
N ILE A 136 -19.87 -5.39 10.50
CA ILE A 136 -20.25 -4.06 11.03
C ILE A 136 -21.60 -3.62 10.45
N ALA A 137 -21.81 -3.72 9.15
CA ALA A 137 -23.06 -3.33 8.51
C ALA A 137 -24.25 -4.11 9.07
N ALA A 138 -24.12 -5.42 9.24
CA ALA A 138 -25.16 -6.27 9.80
C ALA A 138 -25.44 -5.94 11.27
N GLY A 139 -24.39 -5.75 12.09
CA GLY A 139 -24.49 -5.42 13.51
C GLY A 139 -25.18 -4.09 13.78
N TYR A 140 -24.89 -3.08 12.98
CA TYR A 140 -25.45 -1.73 13.09
C TYR A 140 -26.67 -1.49 12.18
N LYS A 141 -27.07 -2.50 11.37
CA LYS A 141 -28.26 -2.48 10.49
C LYS A 141 -28.25 -1.39 9.42
N PHE A 142 -27.09 -1.14 8.81
CA PHE A 142 -27.00 -0.26 7.67
C PHE A 142 -27.69 -0.86 6.43
N ASP A 143 -28.43 -0.04 5.70
CA ASP A 143 -29.13 -0.43 4.47
C ASP A 143 -28.20 -0.25 3.25
N VAL A 144 -27.36 -1.26 3.02
CA VAL A 144 -26.31 -1.28 2.00
C VAL A 144 -26.15 -2.65 1.35
N ASP A 145 -25.74 -2.66 0.07
CA ASP A 145 -25.16 -3.82 -0.61
C ASP A 145 -23.62 -3.78 -0.51
N ILE A 146 -23.03 -4.85 0.03
CA ILE A 146 -21.59 -4.97 0.22
C ILE A 146 -21.09 -6.22 -0.49
N ARG A 147 -20.20 -6.01 -1.46
CA ARG A 147 -19.63 -7.09 -2.26
C ARG A 147 -18.21 -6.78 -2.73
N GLU A 148 -17.52 -7.81 -3.22
CA GLU A 148 -16.35 -7.65 -4.07
C GLU A 148 -16.84 -7.47 -5.52
N PRO A 149 -16.66 -6.30 -6.16
CA PRO A 149 -17.01 -6.08 -7.55
C PRO A 149 -15.98 -6.73 -8.49
N ASP A 150 -16.33 -6.91 -9.76
CA ASP A 150 -15.35 -7.29 -10.80
C ASP A 150 -14.47 -6.10 -11.17
N VAL A 151 -13.55 -5.76 -10.27
CA VAL A 151 -12.63 -4.62 -10.40
C VAL A 151 -11.24 -5.05 -9.96
N SER A 152 -10.25 -4.88 -10.84
CA SER A 152 -8.87 -5.27 -10.58
C SER A 152 -7.90 -4.15 -10.95
N PRO A 153 -7.15 -3.61 -10.00
CA PRO A 153 -6.18 -2.55 -10.28
C PRO A 153 -4.91 -3.06 -10.98
N LEU A 154 -4.40 -2.23 -11.89
CA LEU A 154 -3.09 -2.32 -12.54
C LEU A 154 -2.40 -0.98 -12.34
N GLN A 155 -1.19 -0.97 -11.77
CA GLN A 155 -0.44 0.27 -11.59
C GLN A 155 0.52 0.52 -12.76
N VAL A 156 0.62 1.80 -13.16
CA VAL A 156 1.56 2.33 -14.14
C VAL A 156 2.48 3.30 -13.42
N GLN A 157 3.72 2.92 -13.19
CA GLN A 157 4.65 3.58 -12.27
C GLN A 157 5.90 4.08 -13.00
N GLY A 158 6.48 5.20 -12.54
CA GLY A 158 7.77 5.70 -12.99
C GLY A 158 7.70 7.00 -13.78
N PRO A 159 8.86 7.62 -14.08
CA PRO A 159 8.93 8.95 -14.70
C PRO A 159 8.25 9.03 -16.08
N ASN A 160 8.25 7.94 -16.85
CA ASN A 160 7.62 7.90 -18.18
C ASN A 160 6.14 7.47 -18.12
N SER A 161 5.57 7.26 -16.93
CA SER A 161 4.17 6.82 -16.76
C SER A 161 3.16 7.81 -17.38
N LYS A 162 3.37 9.11 -17.20
CA LYS A 162 2.48 10.14 -17.77
C LYS A 162 2.46 10.11 -19.30
N GLU A 163 3.64 9.97 -19.92
CA GLU A 163 3.76 9.91 -21.38
C GLU A 163 3.04 8.66 -21.92
N LEU A 164 3.23 7.51 -21.27
CA LEU A 164 2.52 6.28 -21.61
C LEU A 164 0.99 6.45 -21.50
N MET A 165 0.52 7.02 -20.40
CA MET A 165 -0.91 7.21 -20.16
C MET A 165 -1.54 8.19 -21.16
N VAL A 166 -0.85 9.27 -21.50
CA VAL A 166 -1.29 10.22 -22.55
C VAL A 166 -1.33 9.54 -23.91
N LYS A 167 -0.30 8.78 -24.25
CA LYS A 167 -0.21 8.04 -25.53
C LYS A 167 -1.36 7.05 -25.73
N VAL A 168 -1.80 6.39 -24.65
CA VAL A 168 -2.87 5.39 -24.72
C VAL A 168 -4.25 6.02 -24.53
N PHE A 169 -4.43 6.91 -23.56
CA PHE A 169 -5.76 7.38 -23.14
C PHE A 169 -6.08 8.81 -23.56
N GLY A 170 -5.08 9.55 -24.07
CA GLY A 170 -5.25 10.90 -24.58
C GLY A 170 -4.91 12.02 -23.61
N ASP A 171 -4.96 13.26 -24.11
CA ASP A 171 -4.42 14.46 -23.46
C ASP A 171 -5.09 14.83 -22.13
N TRP A 172 -6.30 14.37 -21.88
CA TRP A 172 -7.02 14.63 -20.62
C TRP A 172 -6.28 14.10 -19.37
N ILE A 173 -5.37 13.12 -19.54
CA ILE A 173 -4.48 12.62 -18.48
C ILE A 173 -3.61 13.76 -17.90
N ASN A 174 -3.26 14.76 -18.71
CA ASN A 174 -2.44 15.90 -18.28
C ASN A 174 -3.11 16.71 -17.15
N ASP A 175 -4.44 16.75 -17.15
CA ASP A 175 -5.26 17.52 -16.21
C ASP A 175 -5.73 16.69 -15.00
N LEU A 176 -5.42 15.39 -14.97
CA LEU A 176 -5.82 14.52 -13.89
C LEU A 176 -5.02 14.83 -12.62
N GLY A 177 -5.68 15.42 -11.62
CA GLY A 177 -5.07 15.77 -10.34
C GLY A 177 -4.72 14.56 -9.48
N PHE A 178 -3.82 14.76 -8.50
CA PHE A 178 -3.48 13.74 -7.51
C PHE A 178 -4.71 13.34 -6.67
N TYR A 179 -4.92 12.04 -6.44
CA TYR A 179 -6.11 11.46 -5.82
C TYR A 179 -7.41 11.84 -6.55
N ARG A 180 -7.34 12.10 -7.86
CA ARG A 180 -8.51 12.23 -8.74
C ARG A 180 -8.55 11.06 -9.69
N PHE A 181 -9.76 10.64 -10.07
CA PHE A 181 -9.97 9.59 -11.03
C PHE A 181 -11.11 9.91 -12.00
N LYS A 182 -11.13 9.20 -13.10
CA LYS A 182 -12.17 9.31 -14.12
C LYS A 182 -12.53 7.93 -14.65
N GLU A 183 -13.83 7.67 -14.80
CA GLU A 183 -14.35 6.50 -15.50
C GLU A 183 -14.28 6.73 -17.01
N VAL A 184 -13.75 5.75 -17.72
CA VAL A 184 -13.60 5.79 -19.19
C VAL A 184 -13.80 4.39 -19.78
N THR A 185 -14.13 4.32 -21.06
CA THR A 185 -14.11 3.08 -21.83
C THR A 185 -13.06 3.22 -22.93
N HIS A 186 -12.04 2.37 -22.92
CA HIS A 186 -11.01 2.35 -23.94
C HIS A 186 -11.06 1.04 -24.73
N LYS A 187 -11.27 1.11 -26.07
CA LYS A 187 -11.41 -0.08 -26.95
C LYS A 187 -12.40 -1.13 -26.38
N SER A 188 -13.55 -0.67 -25.89
CA SER A 188 -14.58 -1.48 -25.25
C SER A 188 -14.19 -2.09 -23.89
N ILE A 189 -13.06 -1.69 -23.30
CA ILE A 189 -12.63 -2.08 -21.95
C ILE A 189 -13.10 -1.01 -20.96
N PRO A 190 -14.00 -1.34 -20.01
CA PRO A 190 -14.44 -0.39 -18.99
C PRO A 190 -13.38 -0.29 -17.90
N ILE A 191 -12.92 0.93 -17.59
CA ILE A 191 -11.87 1.20 -16.62
C ILE A 191 -12.12 2.49 -15.85
N VAL A 192 -11.58 2.56 -14.65
CA VAL A 192 -11.40 3.81 -13.90
C VAL A 192 -9.90 4.11 -13.87
N ILE A 193 -9.51 5.32 -14.24
CA ILE A 193 -8.11 5.74 -14.19
C ILE A 193 -7.95 6.80 -13.12
N GLY A 194 -7.10 6.53 -12.12
CA GLY A 194 -6.74 7.43 -11.05
C GLY A 194 -5.28 7.84 -11.08
N ARG A 195 -4.98 9.07 -10.66
CA ARG A 195 -3.61 9.51 -10.41
C ARG A 195 -3.25 9.25 -8.96
N MET A 196 -2.86 8.03 -8.68
CA MET A 196 -2.45 7.51 -7.38
C MET A 196 -1.60 6.26 -7.58
N GLY A 197 -0.96 5.75 -6.52
CA GLY A 197 -0.17 4.52 -6.53
C GLY A 197 0.78 4.43 -5.36
N TYR A 198 1.50 3.32 -5.25
CA TYR A 198 2.30 2.90 -4.12
C TYR A 198 3.80 3.17 -4.31
N SER A 199 4.13 4.38 -4.80
CA SER A 199 5.51 4.86 -4.88
C SER A 199 5.58 6.36 -4.68
N ARG A 200 6.78 6.91 -4.54
CA ARG A 200 7.00 8.38 -4.55
C ARG A 200 7.15 8.92 -5.96
N GLU A 201 7.27 8.04 -6.93
CA GLU A 201 7.37 8.41 -8.35
C GLU A 201 6.00 8.73 -8.93
N LEU A 202 6.01 9.33 -10.13
CA LEU A 202 4.77 9.60 -10.86
C LEU A 202 4.06 8.28 -11.19
N CYS A 203 2.78 8.23 -10.91
CA CYS A 203 2.03 6.99 -10.99
C CYS A 203 0.55 7.18 -11.34
N TYR A 204 0.00 6.15 -11.94
CA TYR A 204 -1.43 6.00 -12.22
C TYR A 204 -1.87 4.59 -11.85
N GLU A 205 -3.14 4.48 -11.53
CA GLU A 205 -3.79 3.23 -11.21
C GLU A 205 -5.02 3.04 -12.09
N ILE A 206 -5.08 1.91 -12.77
CA ILE A 206 -6.14 1.57 -13.72
C ILE A 206 -6.97 0.45 -13.11
N PHE A 207 -8.18 0.75 -12.68
CA PHE A 207 -9.13 -0.20 -12.13
C PHE A 207 -9.94 -0.80 -13.29
N LEU A 208 -9.56 -2.00 -13.70
CA LEU A 208 -10.24 -2.75 -14.75
C LEU A 208 -11.56 -3.29 -14.23
N GLN A 209 -12.66 -3.04 -14.95
CA GLN A 209 -14.02 -3.46 -14.57
C GLN A 209 -14.54 -4.67 -15.39
N ASP A 210 -13.66 -5.44 -16.00
CA ASP A 210 -13.96 -6.67 -16.72
C ASP A 210 -12.73 -7.59 -16.65
N HIS A 211 -12.76 -8.56 -15.76
CA HIS A 211 -11.66 -9.50 -15.52
C HIS A 211 -11.18 -10.22 -16.81
N SER A 212 -12.08 -10.44 -17.77
CA SER A 212 -11.74 -11.10 -19.05
C SER A 212 -10.81 -10.28 -19.94
N LYS A 213 -10.61 -8.98 -19.64
CA LYS A 213 -9.86 -8.01 -20.43
C LYS A 213 -8.48 -7.68 -19.90
N GLY A 214 -8.02 -8.36 -18.85
CA GLY A 214 -6.76 -8.04 -18.20
C GLY A 214 -5.55 -8.17 -19.10
N ASP A 215 -5.37 -9.33 -19.74
CA ASP A 215 -4.26 -9.55 -20.67
C ASP A 215 -4.33 -8.58 -21.87
N GLU A 216 -5.54 -8.25 -22.39
CA GLU A 216 -5.73 -7.28 -23.48
C GLU A 216 -5.28 -5.87 -23.05
N LEU A 217 -5.67 -5.42 -21.85
CA LEU A 217 -5.28 -4.11 -21.30
C LEU A 217 -3.76 -4.03 -21.12
N TRP A 218 -3.16 -5.09 -20.55
CA TRP A 218 -1.71 -5.17 -20.37
C TRP A 218 -0.96 -5.02 -21.71
N GLU A 219 -1.36 -5.77 -22.74
CA GLU A 219 -0.73 -5.71 -24.07
C GLU A 219 -0.87 -4.32 -24.72
N ILE A 220 -2.01 -3.66 -24.58
CA ILE A 220 -2.22 -2.28 -25.08
C ILE A 220 -1.18 -1.33 -24.49
N LEU A 221 -0.99 -1.39 -23.16
CA LEU A 221 -0.03 -0.54 -22.45
C LEU A 221 1.41 -0.93 -22.80
N TRP A 222 1.70 -2.23 -22.86
CA TRP A 222 3.02 -2.74 -23.19
C TRP A 222 3.50 -2.31 -24.58
N GLU A 223 2.66 -2.51 -25.59
CA GLU A 223 2.98 -2.11 -26.97
C GLU A 223 3.19 -0.59 -27.09
N ALA A 224 2.38 0.20 -26.40
CA ALA A 224 2.52 1.66 -26.40
C ALA A 224 3.78 2.15 -25.67
N GLY A 225 4.29 1.38 -24.69
CA GLY A 225 5.43 1.76 -23.86
C GLY A 225 6.80 1.30 -24.38
N LYS A 226 6.89 0.59 -25.51
CA LYS A 226 8.15 0.01 -26.02
C LYS A 226 9.29 1.03 -26.23
N ASP A 227 8.96 2.25 -26.54
CA ASP A 227 9.89 3.37 -26.70
C ASP A 227 10.09 4.20 -25.43
N LEU A 228 9.46 3.79 -24.31
CA LEU A 228 9.48 4.47 -23.02
C LEU A 228 10.22 3.67 -21.93
N ASN A 229 11.06 2.71 -22.30
CA ASN A 229 11.72 1.78 -21.38
C ASN A 229 10.71 1.06 -20.48
N ILE A 230 9.64 0.50 -21.07
CA ILE A 230 8.64 -0.24 -20.32
C ILE A 230 9.19 -1.57 -19.81
N SER A 231 8.89 -1.89 -18.56
CA SER A 231 9.17 -3.19 -17.95
C SER A 231 8.00 -3.66 -17.08
N ALA A 232 7.95 -4.94 -16.80
CA ALA A 232 7.09 -5.46 -15.75
C ALA A 232 7.78 -5.23 -14.41
N GLY A 233 7.00 -4.94 -13.36
CA GLY A 233 7.52 -4.69 -12.03
C GLY A 233 6.53 -5.06 -10.93
N THR A 234 6.87 -4.67 -9.72
CA THR A 234 6.10 -4.98 -8.51
C THR A 234 6.33 -3.90 -7.47
N PRO A 235 5.43 -3.74 -6.47
CA PRO A 235 5.68 -2.90 -5.32
C PRO A 235 7.08 -3.15 -4.72
N ASN A 236 7.92 -2.11 -4.72
CA ASN A 236 9.33 -2.26 -4.41
C ASN A 236 9.65 -1.76 -3.00
N ILE A 237 10.29 -2.62 -2.20
CA ILE A 237 10.62 -2.32 -0.80
C ILE A 237 11.57 -1.12 -0.65
N ILE A 238 12.50 -0.92 -1.59
CA ILE A 238 13.45 0.21 -1.52
C ILE A 238 12.68 1.52 -1.61
N LEU A 239 11.83 1.65 -2.65
CA LEU A 239 11.03 2.87 -2.88
C LEU A 239 10.09 3.17 -1.71
N ARG A 240 9.44 2.14 -1.15
CA ARG A 240 8.51 2.38 -0.07
C ARG A 240 9.22 2.86 1.20
N LEU A 241 10.37 2.25 1.56
CA LEU A 241 11.14 2.69 2.73
C LEU A 241 11.66 4.12 2.53
N GLU A 242 12.33 4.39 1.41
CA GLU A 242 12.81 5.74 1.07
C GLU A 242 11.73 6.81 1.24
N GLY A 243 10.53 6.49 0.77
CA GLY A 243 9.39 7.40 0.76
C GLY A 243 8.55 7.42 2.03
N GLY A 244 8.87 6.68 3.06
CA GLY A 244 8.06 6.61 4.27
C GLY A 244 6.67 5.99 4.04
N ILE A 245 6.54 5.08 3.06
CA ILE A 245 5.26 4.42 2.73
C ILE A 245 5.14 3.14 3.56
N LEU A 246 4.02 3.00 4.26
CA LEU A 246 3.75 1.85 5.11
C LEU A 246 3.12 0.70 4.33
N SER A 247 3.32 -0.52 4.83
CA SER A 247 2.67 -1.74 4.36
C SER A 247 1.95 -2.40 5.54
N TYR A 248 0.64 -2.57 5.43
CA TYR A 248 -0.16 -3.26 6.42
C TYR A 248 0.33 -4.71 6.58
N LEU A 249 0.35 -5.22 7.79
CA LEU A 249 0.94 -6.47 8.27
C LEU A 249 2.47 -6.54 8.26
N ALA A 250 3.17 -5.71 7.47
CA ALA A 250 4.63 -5.64 7.52
C ALA A 250 5.12 -4.59 8.52
N ASP A 251 4.55 -3.37 8.49
CA ASP A 251 5.00 -2.25 9.32
C ASP A 251 4.03 -1.88 10.43
N MET A 252 2.77 -2.20 10.26
CA MET A 252 1.70 -1.95 11.22
C MET A 252 0.61 -3.02 11.12
N ASP A 253 -0.06 -3.26 12.22
CA ASP A 253 -1.17 -4.20 12.33
C ASP A 253 -2.20 -3.74 13.36
N ARG A 254 -3.06 -4.66 13.83
CA ARG A 254 -4.08 -4.38 14.86
C ARG A 254 -3.52 -3.94 16.21
N THR A 255 -2.24 -4.11 16.47
CA THR A 255 -1.58 -3.70 17.72
C THR A 255 -1.04 -2.27 17.66
N ASN A 256 -1.17 -1.62 16.50
CA ASN A 256 -0.76 -0.25 16.28
C ASN A 256 -1.98 0.65 16.00
N ASN A 257 -1.84 1.91 16.38
CA ASN A 257 -2.81 2.96 16.09
C ASN A 257 -2.18 4.07 15.24
N PRO A 258 -2.97 4.97 14.63
CA PRO A 258 -2.46 6.04 13.75
C PRO A 258 -1.39 6.93 14.37
N TYR A 259 -1.43 7.19 15.67
CA TYR A 259 -0.44 8.05 16.37
C TYR A 259 0.92 7.38 16.52
N GLU A 260 0.96 6.04 16.52
CA GLU A 260 2.21 5.27 16.65
C GLU A 260 2.99 5.17 15.34
N VAL A 261 2.32 5.32 14.20
CA VAL A 261 2.91 5.09 12.87
C VAL A 261 2.99 6.35 11.99
N GLY A 262 2.79 7.55 12.59
CA GLY A 262 2.90 8.82 11.87
C GLY A 262 1.70 9.12 10.97
N LEU A 263 0.54 8.53 11.25
CA LEU A 263 -0.70 8.71 10.50
C LEU A 263 -1.76 9.50 11.30
N GLU A 264 -1.37 10.19 12.37
CA GLU A 264 -2.24 11.03 13.20
C GLU A 264 -2.99 12.11 12.42
N TRP A 265 -2.39 12.61 11.32
CA TRP A 265 -3.00 13.59 10.42
C TRP A 265 -4.29 13.09 9.74
N MET A 266 -4.53 11.79 9.75
CA MET A 266 -5.76 11.18 9.23
C MET A 266 -6.90 11.17 10.23
N VAL A 267 -6.63 11.36 11.52
CA VAL A 267 -7.62 11.26 12.60
C VAL A 267 -8.31 12.59 12.79
N ASP A 268 -9.58 12.69 12.38
CA ASP A 268 -10.42 13.87 12.59
C ASP A 268 -11.36 13.60 13.79
N LEU A 269 -10.88 13.89 15.02
CA LEU A 269 -11.67 13.72 16.23
C LEU A 269 -12.80 14.75 16.36
N GLU A 270 -12.67 15.90 15.67
CA GLU A 270 -13.61 17.02 15.75
C GLU A 270 -14.77 16.87 14.75
N GLN A 271 -14.75 15.87 13.87
CA GLN A 271 -15.87 15.61 12.98
C GLN A 271 -17.14 15.26 13.76
N GLU A 272 -18.30 15.70 13.26
CA GLU A 272 -19.61 15.47 13.90
C GLU A 272 -19.98 13.98 13.90
N ASP A 273 -19.64 13.28 12.82
CA ASP A 273 -19.96 11.86 12.69
C ASP A 273 -19.10 11.02 13.63
N ASP A 274 -19.70 9.92 14.07
CA ASP A 274 -19.00 8.91 14.84
C ASP A 274 -18.25 7.93 13.92
N PHE A 275 -17.19 7.32 14.45
CA PHE A 275 -16.46 6.28 13.75
C PHE A 275 -15.88 5.25 14.74
N ILE A 276 -15.64 4.04 14.25
CA ILE A 276 -15.07 2.96 15.03
C ILE A 276 -13.69 3.36 15.59
N GLY A 277 -13.55 3.25 16.92
CA GLY A 277 -12.31 3.59 17.63
C GLY A 277 -12.18 5.05 18.05
N LYS A 278 -13.18 5.94 17.81
CA LYS A 278 -13.12 7.37 18.11
C LYS A 278 -12.76 7.65 19.57
N GLU A 279 -13.44 6.99 20.54
CA GLU A 279 -13.15 7.20 21.96
C GLU A 279 -11.75 6.72 22.34
N ALA A 280 -11.31 5.55 21.84
CA ALA A 280 -9.97 5.05 22.10
C ALA A 280 -8.90 5.99 21.54
N LEU A 281 -9.09 6.50 20.31
CA LEU A 281 -8.17 7.47 19.71
C LEU A 281 -8.17 8.82 20.45
N ARG A 282 -9.31 9.23 21.01
CA ARG A 282 -9.38 10.42 21.86
C ARG A 282 -8.57 10.25 23.14
N GLU A 283 -8.66 9.10 23.81
CA GLU A 283 -7.84 8.77 24.97
C GLU A 283 -6.35 8.76 24.63
N ILE A 284 -5.97 8.13 23.51
CA ILE A 284 -4.57 8.08 23.04
C ILE A 284 -4.07 9.49 22.69
N SER A 285 -4.88 10.31 22.04
CA SER A 285 -4.54 11.70 21.72
C SER A 285 -4.21 12.53 22.97
N HIS A 286 -4.89 12.28 24.10
CA HIS A 286 -4.63 12.98 25.36
C HIS A 286 -3.43 12.42 26.13
N SER A 287 -3.28 11.09 26.16
CA SER A 287 -2.20 10.43 26.93
C SER A 287 -0.88 10.35 26.17
N GLY A 288 -0.92 10.48 24.85
CA GLY A 288 0.18 10.20 23.93
C GLY A 288 0.29 8.71 23.57
N PRO A 289 0.89 8.40 22.41
CA PRO A 289 1.17 7.03 22.00
C PRO A 289 2.24 6.39 22.89
N THR A 290 2.23 5.07 22.99
CA THR A 290 3.22 4.31 23.78
C THR A 290 4.47 3.95 22.99
N LYS A 291 4.37 3.94 21.67
CA LYS A 291 5.41 3.60 20.71
C LYS A 291 5.43 4.63 19.57
N LYS A 292 6.50 4.63 18.80
CA LYS A 292 6.58 5.44 17.58
C LYS A 292 7.39 4.72 16.50
N LEU A 293 6.89 4.78 15.26
CA LEU A 293 7.64 4.38 14.08
C LEU A 293 8.71 5.43 13.77
N MET A 294 9.95 4.97 13.58
CA MET A 294 11.10 5.76 13.20
C MET A 294 11.81 5.13 12.03
N GLY A 295 12.62 5.92 11.31
CA GLY A 295 13.66 5.40 10.46
C GLY A 295 14.88 4.99 11.30
N ALA A 296 15.71 4.11 10.75
CA ALA A 296 17.03 3.84 11.27
C ALA A 296 18.05 3.72 10.12
N GLU A 297 19.22 4.32 10.29
CA GLU A 297 20.33 4.22 9.34
C GLU A 297 21.42 3.30 9.91
N ILE A 298 21.94 2.43 9.06
CA ILE A 298 22.91 1.40 9.41
C ILE A 298 24.15 1.61 8.57
N ALA A 299 25.29 1.78 9.23
CA ALA A 299 26.57 1.91 8.55
C ALA A 299 27.11 0.57 8.05
N GLY A 300 27.96 0.59 7.03
CA GLY A 300 28.65 -0.58 6.51
C GLY A 300 28.23 -0.95 5.09
N GLU A 301 28.64 -2.15 4.68
CA GLU A 301 28.37 -2.67 3.34
C GLU A 301 26.87 -2.83 3.07
N PRO A 302 26.43 -2.74 1.79
CA PRO A 302 25.06 -2.96 1.40
C PRO A 302 24.48 -4.27 1.93
N ILE A 303 23.35 -4.18 2.62
CA ILE A 303 22.62 -5.35 3.12
C ILE A 303 21.67 -5.82 2.02
N THR A 304 21.91 -7.01 1.51
CA THR A 304 21.16 -7.60 0.39
C THR A 304 20.18 -8.71 0.81
N VAL A 305 20.13 -9.01 2.11
CA VAL A 305 19.24 -10.02 2.68
C VAL A 305 18.08 -9.32 3.38
N PHE A 306 16.85 -9.64 2.97
CA PHE A 306 15.66 -9.13 3.63
C PHE A 306 15.36 -9.90 4.91
N ASN A 307 14.78 -9.20 5.89
CA ASN A 307 14.27 -9.86 7.08
C ASN A 307 12.96 -10.61 6.76
N GLU A 308 12.90 -11.87 7.17
CA GLU A 308 11.67 -12.70 7.09
C GLU A 308 10.79 -12.51 8.33
N GLU A 309 11.35 -11.95 9.41
CA GLU A 309 10.72 -11.74 10.71
C GLU A 309 11.07 -10.34 11.25
N HIS A 310 10.27 -9.82 12.16
CA HIS A 310 10.64 -8.62 12.90
C HIS A 310 11.77 -8.94 13.87
N TRP A 311 12.83 -8.13 13.87
CA TRP A 311 13.98 -8.34 14.76
C TRP A 311 13.91 -7.41 15.97
N PRO A 312 14.26 -7.91 17.19
CA PRO A 312 14.31 -7.06 18.39
C PRO A 312 15.27 -5.90 18.22
N VAL A 313 14.85 -4.74 18.73
CA VAL A 313 15.72 -3.54 18.88
C VAL A 313 16.04 -3.35 20.36
N LEU A 314 17.33 -3.15 20.65
CA LEU A 314 17.88 -3.14 22.00
C LEU A 314 18.58 -1.82 22.33
N ILE A 315 18.52 -1.43 23.60
CA ILE A 315 19.43 -0.49 24.26
C ILE A 315 19.85 -1.13 25.57
N ASP A 316 21.15 -1.16 25.89
CA ASP A 316 21.70 -1.79 27.11
C ASP A 316 21.17 -3.22 27.33
N ASN A 317 21.12 -4.03 26.27
CA ASN A 317 20.60 -5.41 26.25
C ASN A 317 19.10 -5.53 26.66
N LYS A 318 18.33 -4.44 26.63
CA LYS A 318 16.90 -4.46 26.89
C LYS A 318 16.15 -4.20 25.60
N THR A 319 15.15 -5.04 25.28
CA THR A 319 14.29 -4.83 24.15
C THR A 319 13.47 -3.56 24.36
N ILE A 320 13.52 -2.65 23.37
CA ILE A 320 12.82 -1.37 23.35
C ILE A 320 11.89 -1.23 22.17
N GLY A 321 11.81 -2.25 21.32
CA GLY A 321 10.98 -2.25 20.12
C GLY A 321 11.36 -3.34 19.12
N SER A 322 10.96 -3.16 17.88
CA SER A 322 11.24 -4.08 16.77
C SER A 322 11.68 -3.34 15.51
N MET A 323 12.52 -3.97 14.72
CA MET A 323 12.82 -3.61 13.34
C MET A 323 11.89 -4.40 12.42
N ASN A 324 11.15 -3.69 11.58
CA ASN A 324 10.09 -4.27 10.77
C ASN A 324 10.52 -4.53 9.32
N ALA A 325 11.30 -3.62 8.75
CA ALA A 325 11.79 -3.74 7.38
C ALA A 325 13.20 -3.15 7.28
N LEU A 326 14.04 -3.76 6.43
CA LEU A 326 15.43 -3.36 6.23
C LEU A 326 15.80 -3.53 4.76
N VAL A 327 16.50 -2.54 4.18
CA VAL A 327 16.98 -2.61 2.81
C VAL A 327 18.17 -1.65 2.60
N TYR A 328 19.04 -1.96 1.64
CA TYR A 328 19.97 -0.99 1.10
C TYR A 328 19.29 -0.12 0.05
N SER A 329 19.41 1.20 0.19
CA SER A 329 18.93 2.19 -0.77
C SER A 329 20.09 2.66 -1.65
N PRO A 330 20.13 2.33 -2.96
CA PRO A 330 21.17 2.81 -3.86
C PRO A 330 21.17 4.35 -4.04
N ARG A 331 20.00 4.98 -3.98
CA ARG A 331 19.85 6.44 -4.15
C ARG A 331 20.40 7.22 -2.94
N LEU A 332 20.24 6.67 -1.75
CA LEU A 332 20.74 7.26 -0.51
C LEU A 332 22.16 6.81 -0.19
N ASP A 333 22.65 5.74 -0.83
CA ASP A 333 23.91 5.05 -0.50
C ASP A 333 23.96 4.64 0.97
N LYS A 334 22.84 4.07 1.49
CA LYS A 334 22.67 3.71 2.90
C LYS A 334 21.82 2.46 3.07
N ASN A 335 22.11 1.71 4.13
CA ASN A 335 21.15 0.73 4.64
C ASN A 335 20.14 1.49 5.51
N ILE A 336 18.86 1.33 5.22
CA ILE A 336 17.74 1.98 5.89
C ILE A 336 16.76 0.96 6.43
N ALA A 337 16.16 1.24 7.57
CA ALA A 337 15.22 0.35 8.21
C ALA A 337 14.04 1.11 8.85
N TYR A 338 12.88 0.46 8.93
CA TYR A 338 11.79 0.89 9.81
C TYR A 338 11.92 0.22 11.15
N VAL A 339 11.82 0.99 12.23
CA VAL A 339 11.82 0.51 13.60
C VAL A 339 10.62 1.10 14.36
N ILE A 340 9.90 0.28 15.10
CA ILE A 340 8.89 0.75 16.06
C ILE A 340 9.49 0.65 17.45
N LEU A 341 9.62 1.78 18.13
CA LEU A 341 10.30 1.91 19.41
C LEU A 341 9.35 2.40 20.51
N ASP A 342 9.61 2.00 21.76
CA ASP A 342 9.00 2.64 22.91
C ASP A 342 9.17 4.16 22.80
N ILE A 343 8.13 4.93 23.08
CA ILE A 343 8.09 6.39 22.87
C ILE A 343 9.27 7.14 23.54
N LYS A 344 9.72 6.69 24.71
CA LYS A 344 10.86 7.27 25.44
C LYS A 344 12.20 7.14 24.70
N HIS A 345 12.31 6.23 23.73
CA HIS A 345 13.48 5.93 22.92
C HIS A 345 13.33 6.34 21.45
N SER A 346 12.22 6.95 21.07
CA SER A 346 11.88 7.32 19.69
C SER A 346 12.31 8.75 19.33
N LYS A 347 13.59 9.07 19.53
CA LYS A 347 14.19 10.37 19.17
C LYS A 347 15.21 10.18 18.06
N SER A 348 15.27 11.10 17.10
CA SER A 348 16.29 11.12 16.06
C SER A 348 17.69 11.24 16.68
N GLY A 349 18.66 10.50 16.13
CA GLY A 349 20.02 10.44 16.64
C GLY A 349 20.26 9.46 17.80
N GLN A 350 19.27 8.65 18.18
CA GLN A 350 19.43 7.63 19.22
C GLN A 350 20.19 6.42 18.65
N GLU A 351 21.30 6.03 19.29
CA GLU A 351 21.99 4.77 19.00
C GLU A 351 21.17 3.59 19.51
N ILE A 352 21.02 2.58 18.66
CA ILE A 352 20.26 1.35 18.92
C ILE A 352 21.03 0.14 18.39
N VAL A 353 20.71 -1.04 18.90
CA VAL A 353 21.20 -2.32 18.39
C VAL A 353 20.02 -3.13 17.84
N ILE A 354 20.08 -3.54 16.58
CA ILE A 354 19.14 -4.46 15.96
C ILE A 354 19.72 -5.87 16.11
N SER A 355 18.97 -6.75 16.81
CA SER A 355 19.41 -8.13 17.06
C SER A 355 18.91 -9.04 15.94
N SER A 356 19.71 -9.20 14.89
CA SER A 356 19.40 -10.13 13.80
C SER A 356 19.76 -11.58 14.20
N PRO A 357 19.24 -12.62 13.49
CA PRO A 357 19.59 -14.01 13.75
C PRO A 357 21.09 -14.35 13.60
N GLU A 358 21.81 -13.55 12.82
CA GLU A 358 23.23 -13.80 12.52
C GLU A 358 24.19 -12.94 13.36
N LYS A 359 23.80 -11.70 13.69
CA LYS A 359 24.66 -10.72 14.36
C LYS A 359 23.88 -9.56 14.93
N GLU A 360 24.51 -8.84 15.83
CA GLU A 360 24.05 -7.51 16.25
C GLU A 360 24.44 -6.45 15.22
N ILE A 361 23.53 -5.53 14.94
CA ILE A 361 23.67 -4.46 13.94
C ILE A 361 23.50 -3.13 14.65
N LEU A 362 24.52 -2.31 14.62
CA LEU A 362 24.45 -0.94 15.14
C LEU A 362 23.71 -0.04 14.15
N ALA A 363 22.78 0.74 14.66
CA ALA A 363 22.00 1.69 13.88
C ALA A 363 21.76 2.99 14.65
N VAL A 364 21.41 4.04 13.92
CA VAL A 364 21.03 5.35 14.47
C VAL A 364 19.64 5.71 13.96
N THR A 365 18.76 6.08 14.86
CA THR A 365 17.38 6.47 14.50
C THR A 365 17.36 7.81 13.78
N VAL A 366 16.42 7.94 12.82
CA VAL A 366 16.17 9.16 12.05
C VAL A 366 14.66 9.39 11.92
N ASP A 367 14.27 10.62 11.62
CA ASP A 367 12.89 10.92 11.27
C ASP A 367 12.56 10.43 9.85
N LEU A 368 11.27 10.13 9.59
CA LEU A 368 10.75 9.72 8.31
C LEU A 368 10.01 10.88 7.62
N PRO A 369 9.94 10.90 6.28
CA PRO A 369 10.59 10.01 5.31
C PRO A 369 12.05 10.41 5.02
N TRP A 370 12.84 9.53 4.37
CA TRP A 370 14.17 9.91 3.85
C TRP A 370 14.08 10.78 2.61
N LEU A 371 13.07 10.52 1.77
CA LEU A 371 12.80 11.30 0.56
C LEU A 371 11.38 11.84 0.59
N GLU A 372 11.25 13.11 0.28
CA GLU A 372 9.94 13.71 0.07
C GLU A 372 9.33 13.25 -1.25
N ARG A 373 8.02 13.46 -1.38
CA ARG A 373 7.29 13.11 -2.59
C ARG A 373 7.67 14.05 -3.74
N VAL A 374 7.91 13.46 -4.94
CA VAL A 374 8.13 14.20 -6.20
C VAL A 374 6.83 14.79 -6.75
#